data_a0f1ef82abff27b1261e47985a9e3981
#
_entry.id   a0f1ef82abff27b1261e47985a9e3981
#
_cell.length_a   1.000
_cell.length_b   1.000
_cell.length_c   1.000
_cell.angle_alpha   90.00
_cell.angle_beta   90.00
_cell.angle_gamma   90.00
#
_symmetry.space_group_name_H-M   'P 1'
#
loop_
_entity.id
_entity.type
_entity.pdbx_description
1 polymer ?
#
loop_
_entity_poly.entity_id
_entity_poly.type
_entity_poly.pdbx_seq_one_letter_code
_entity_poly.pdbx_strand_id
1 'polypeptide(L)'
;MTIDVSNTEIVTSEGKSLKLGDFSGKVLLIVNVASYCGFTIQYEDLQTLHEKYSEKGLKILAFPCNNFGNQEPDSLDQIQSFCSSKFNVKFEIFDKVNAKGDTTEPYTTLNKTEPSGDVEWNFEKFLVGKDSKVIARFKSGVKPVSYTHLTLPTKCSV
;
A
#
# COMPACT_ATOMS: atom_id res chain seq x y z
N MET A 1 10.85 -18.20 0.47
CA MET A 1 10.31 -18.10 1.84
C MET A 1 9.23 -17.05 1.88
N THR A 2 8.10 -17.35 2.51
CA THR A 2 6.99 -16.42 2.59
C THR A 2 7.16 -15.51 3.80
N ILE A 3 6.93 -14.21 3.62
CA ILE A 3 7.04 -13.22 4.69
C ILE A 3 5.68 -13.06 5.36
N ASP A 4 5.65 -13.30 6.67
CA ASP A 4 4.46 -13.12 7.48
C ASP A 4 4.51 -11.73 8.12
N VAL A 5 3.47 -10.93 7.90
CA VAL A 5 3.41 -9.54 8.37
C VAL A 5 2.38 -9.35 9.49
N SER A 6 1.86 -10.45 10.06
CA SER A 6 0.78 -10.34 11.05
C SER A 6 1.15 -9.49 12.26
N ASN A 7 2.41 -9.51 12.67
CA ASN A 7 2.88 -8.73 13.83
C ASN A 7 3.54 -7.40 13.44
N THR A 8 3.50 -7.03 12.17
CA THR A 8 4.12 -5.80 11.68
C THR A 8 3.29 -4.60 12.11
N GLU A 9 3.90 -3.68 12.85
CA GLU A 9 3.21 -2.48 13.32
C GLU A 9 3.13 -1.42 12.24
N ILE A 10 2.00 -0.75 12.17
CA ILE A 10 1.78 0.40 11.30
C ILE A 10 1.14 1.52 12.12
N VAL A 11 1.25 2.75 11.64
CA VAL A 11 0.72 3.92 12.35
C VAL A 11 -0.31 4.60 11.46
N THR A 12 -1.49 4.82 12.01
CA THR A 12 -2.59 5.50 11.30
C THR A 12 -2.28 7.00 11.17
N SER A 13 -3.08 7.68 10.35
CA SER A 13 -2.96 9.13 10.19
C SER A 13 -3.23 9.90 11.49
N GLU A 14 -3.86 9.25 12.46
CA GLU A 14 -4.16 9.85 13.76
C GLU A 14 -3.12 9.48 14.82
N GLY A 15 -2.06 8.78 14.42
CA GLY A 15 -0.99 8.39 15.34
C GLY A 15 -1.24 7.13 16.13
N LYS A 16 -2.25 6.37 15.81
CA LYS A 16 -2.55 5.10 16.47
C LYS A 16 -1.72 3.97 15.90
N SER A 17 -1.22 3.09 16.76
CA SER A 17 -0.51 1.89 16.33
C SER A 17 -1.49 0.75 16.12
N LEU A 18 -1.36 0.10 14.97
CA LEU A 18 -2.08 -1.12 14.63
C LEU A 18 -1.07 -2.16 14.16
N LYS A 19 -1.52 -3.40 14.02
CA LYS A 19 -0.72 -4.44 13.35
C LYS A 19 -1.40 -4.80 12.04
N LEU A 20 -0.60 -5.16 11.03
CA LEU A 20 -1.18 -5.62 9.76
C LEU A 20 -2.08 -6.84 9.96
N GLY A 21 -1.76 -7.68 10.95
CA GLY A 21 -2.61 -8.82 11.31
C GLY A 21 -4.00 -8.45 11.79
N ASP A 22 -4.21 -7.20 12.21
CA ASP A 22 -5.55 -6.73 12.59
C ASP A 22 -6.51 -6.74 11.40
N PHE A 23 -5.96 -6.80 10.18
CA PHE A 23 -6.75 -6.90 8.96
C PHE A 23 -6.82 -8.33 8.41
N SER A 24 -6.44 -9.34 9.20
CA SER A 24 -6.53 -10.75 8.76
C SER A 24 -7.94 -11.07 8.29
N GLY A 25 -8.02 -11.89 7.25
CA GLY A 25 -9.28 -12.18 6.58
C GLY A 25 -9.54 -11.28 5.39
N LYS A 26 -8.73 -10.23 5.22
CA LYS A 26 -8.79 -9.36 4.05
C LYS A 26 -7.52 -9.48 3.23
N VAL A 27 -7.64 -9.28 1.92
CA VAL A 27 -6.48 -9.15 1.04
C VAL A 27 -6.04 -7.70 1.10
N LEU A 28 -4.74 -7.47 1.32
CA LEU A 28 -4.21 -6.11 1.45
C LEU A 28 -3.36 -5.76 0.24
N LEU A 29 -3.56 -4.56 -0.31
CA LEU A 29 -2.66 -3.98 -1.30
C LEU A 29 -1.98 -2.80 -0.63
N ILE A 30 -0.68 -2.92 -0.38
CA ILE A 30 0.11 -1.94 0.34
C ILE A 30 0.96 -1.16 -0.67
N VAL A 31 0.83 0.17 -0.66
CA VAL A 31 1.44 1.04 -1.66
C VAL A 31 2.13 2.21 -0.98
N ASN A 32 3.36 2.50 -1.38
CA ASN A 32 4.02 3.75 -0.98
C ASN A 32 3.67 4.82 -2.01
N VAL A 33 3.11 5.93 -1.55
CA VAL A 33 2.49 6.91 -2.43
C VAL A 33 3.19 8.26 -2.36
N ALA A 34 3.01 9.07 -3.41
CA ALA A 34 3.55 10.42 -3.49
C ALA A 34 2.61 11.31 -4.29
N SER A 35 2.61 12.61 -3.94
CA SER A 35 1.70 13.59 -4.55
C SER A 35 2.25 14.21 -5.83
N TYR A 36 3.56 14.16 -6.05
CA TYR A 36 4.20 14.88 -7.16
C TYR A 36 4.99 13.97 -8.10
N CYS A 37 4.56 12.73 -8.26
CA CYS A 37 5.22 11.73 -9.10
C CYS A 37 4.48 11.56 -10.42
N GLY A 38 5.19 11.14 -11.47
CA GLY A 38 4.55 10.77 -12.72
C GLY A 38 3.55 9.62 -12.57
N PHE A 39 3.74 8.78 -11.55
CA PHE A 39 2.82 7.67 -11.26
C PHE A 39 1.66 8.06 -10.35
N THR A 40 1.58 9.32 -9.91
CA THR A 40 0.51 9.77 -9.00
C THR A 40 -0.88 9.53 -9.60
N ILE A 41 -0.99 9.54 -10.92
CA ILE A 41 -2.24 9.20 -11.61
C ILE A 41 -2.77 7.80 -11.21
N GLN A 42 -1.91 6.92 -10.70
CA GLN A 42 -2.34 5.59 -10.24
C GLN A 42 -3.32 5.65 -9.07
N TYR A 43 -3.44 6.79 -8.40
CA TYR A 43 -4.51 6.98 -7.41
C TYR A 43 -5.89 6.69 -8.00
N GLU A 44 -6.09 7.00 -9.28
CA GLU A 44 -7.38 6.73 -9.94
C GLU A 44 -7.66 5.23 -10.00
N ASP A 45 -6.65 4.45 -10.39
CA ASP A 45 -6.79 3.01 -10.47
C ASP A 45 -6.97 2.38 -9.09
N LEU A 46 -6.24 2.90 -8.10
CA LEU A 46 -6.37 2.42 -6.72
C LEU A 46 -7.78 2.69 -6.20
N GLN A 47 -8.30 3.88 -6.46
CA GLN A 47 -9.66 4.22 -6.03
C GLN A 47 -10.70 3.34 -6.74
N THR A 48 -10.50 3.04 -8.01
CA THR A 48 -11.38 2.13 -8.75
C THR A 48 -11.37 0.73 -8.13
N LEU A 49 -10.20 0.23 -7.77
CA LEU A 49 -10.10 -1.07 -7.08
C LEU A 49 -10.83 -1.03 -5.74
N HIS A 50 -10.66 0.04 -4.99
CA HIS A 50 -11.33 0.20 -3.71
C HIS A 50 -12.85 0.15 -3.87
N GLU A 51 -13.39 0.89 -4.85
CA GLU A 51 -14.82 0.94 -5.08
C GLU A 51 -15.39 -0.42 -5.50
N LYS A 52 -14.63 -1.16 -6.29
CA LYS A 52 -15.10 -2.46 -6.81
C LYS A 52 -14.98 -3.59 -5.80
N TYR A 53 -13.95 -3.58 -4.97
CA TYR A 53 -13.57 -4.78 -4.22
C TYR A 53 -13.51 -4.60 -2.71
N SER A 54 -13.70 -3.39 -2.16
CA SER A 54 -13.62 -3.21 -0.71
C SER A 54 -14.65 -4.07 0.02
N GLU A 55 -15.86 -4.19 -0.52
CA GLU A 55 -16.90 -5.04 0.07
C GLU A 55 -16.64 -6.52 -0.13
N LYS A 56 -15.71 -6.86 -1.04
CA LYS A 56 -15.35 -8.25 -1.33
C LYS A 56 -14.09 -8.68 -0.58
N GLY A 57 -13.60 -7.83 0.31
CA GLY A 57 -12.49 -8.19 1.17
C GLY A 57 -11.13 -7.64 0.77
N LEU A 58 -11.08 -6.68 -0.16
CA LEU A 58 -9.82 -5.99 -0.49
C LEU A 58 -9.71 -4.72 0.35
N LYS A 59 -8.54 -4.50 0.93
CA LYS A 59 -8.24 -3.25 1.62
C LYS A 59 -6.95 -2.66 1.06
N ILE A 60 -6.99 -1.39 0.69
CA ILE A 60 -5.82 -0.68 0.18
C ILE A 60 -5.25 0.16 1.32
N LEU A 61 -3.96 0.02 1.59
CA LEU A 61 -3.24 0.76 2.62
C LEU A 61 -2.18 1.60 1.94
N ALA A 62 -2.34 2.91 1.97
CA ALA A 62 -1.43 3.84 1.31
C ALA A 62 -0.54 4.51 2.34
N PHE A 63 0.77 4.46 2.10
CA PHE A 63 1.78 5.02 3.01
C PHE A 63 2.56 6.10 2.27
N PRO A 64 2.32 7.39 2.59
CA PRO A 64 3.09 8.47 1.97
C PRO A 64 4.56 8.35 2.32
N CYS A 65 5.42 8.57 1.32
CA CYS A 65 6.86 8.37 1.48
C CYS A 65 7.62 9.38 0.63
N ASN A 66 8.54 10.12 1.26
CA ASN A 66 9.30 11.17 0.59
C ASN A 66 10.70 10.74 0.14
N ASN A 67 11.00 9.43 0.18
CA ASN A 67 12.34 8.92 -0.12
C ASN A 67 12.73 9.02 -1.60
N PHE A 68 11.77 9.19 -2.50
CA PHE A 68 12.01 9.06 -3.93
C PHE A 68 11.80 10.39 -4.63
N GLY A 69 12.91 11.08 -4.91
CA GLY A 69 12.86 12.36 -5.60
C GLY A 69 12.21 13.49 -4.81
N ASN A 70 12.05 13.32 -3.49
CA ASN A 70 11.37 14.29 -2.64
C ASN A 70 9.99 14.68 -3.17
N GLN A 71 9.25 13.70 -3.68
CA GLN A 71 7.96 13.93 -4.33
C GLN A 71 6.78 13.83 -3.38
N GLU A 72 7.04 13.71 -2.07
CA GLU A 72 6.01 13.75 -1.04
C GLU A 72 6.46 14.61 0.17
N PRO A 73 6.78 15.91 -0.06
CA PRO A 73 7.34 16.75 1.01
C PRO A 73 6.28 17.33 1.94
N ASP A 74 5.01 17.27 1.57
CA ASP A 74 3.94 17.96 2.28
C ASP A 74 3.58 17.29 3.60
N SER A 75 2.87 18.01 4.46
CA SER A 75 2.35 17.44 5.69
C SER A 75 1.28 16.39 5.38
N LEU A 76 1.00 15.53 6.35
CA LEU A 76 -0.02 14.50 6.18
C LEU A 76 -1.39 15.11 5.88
N ASP A 77 -1.75 16.21 6.54
CA ASP A 77 -3.02 16.90 6.29
C ASP A 77 -3.12 17.39 4.85
N GLN A 78 -2.03 17.95 4.32
CA GLN A 78 -1.98 18.42 2.94
C GLN A 78 -2.09 17.25 1.96
N ILE A 79 -1.42 16.12 2.27
CA ILE A 79 -1.49 14.92 1.46
C ILE A 79 -2.92 14.39 1.40
N GLN A 80 -3.59 14.31 2.55
CA GLN A 80 -4.96 13.82 2.60
C GLN A 80 -5.91 14.74 1.82
N SER A 81 -5.72 16.06 1.94
CA SER A 81 -6.52 17.03 1.17
C SER A 81 -6.29 16.85 -0.33
N PHE A 82 -5.04 16.67 -0.74
CA PHE A 82 -4.70 16.43 -2.15
C PHE A 82 -5.40 15.18 -2.69
N CYS A 83 -5.29 14.07 -1.96
CA CYS A 83 -5.89 12.80 -2.38
C CYS A 83 -7.41 12.91 -2.48
N SER A 84 -8.03 13.55 -1.51
CA SER A 84 -9.48 13.71 -1.46
C SER A 84 -9.98 14.63 -2.57
N SER A 85 -9.35 15.80 -2.73
CA SER A 85 -9.85 16.81 -3.66
C SER A 85 -9.52 16.49 -5.10
N LYS A 86 -8.35 15.92 -5.39
CA LYS A 86 -7.93 15.67 -6.76
C LYS A 86 -8.36 14.30 -7.28
N PHE A 87 -8.34 13.28 -6.44
CA PHE A 87 -8.60 11.90 -6.85
C PHE A 87 -9.80 11.27 -6.15
N ASN A 88 -10.46 11.99 -5.25
CA ASN A 88 -11.60 11.50 -4.50
C ASN A 88 -11.30 10.17 -3.79
N VAL A 89 -10.10 10.06 -3.22
CA VAL A 89 -9.63 8.84 -2.57
C VAL A 89 -10.46 8.56 -1.32
N LYS A 90 -10.95 7.33 -1.20
CA LYS A 90 -11.72 6.86 -0.04
C LYS A 90 -11.02 5.74 0.72
N PHE A 91 -9.97 5.16 0.18
CA PHE A 91 -9.18 4.18 0.95
C PHE A 91 -8.28 4.90 1.95
N GLU A 92 -7.73 4.15 2.89
CA GLU A 92 -7.03 4.72 4.04
C GLU A 92 -5.62 5.17 3.70
N ILE A 93 -5.29 6.40 4.11
CA ILE A 93 -3.93 6.97 4.03
C ILE A 93 -3.34 6.89 5.43
N PHE A 94 -2.20 6.23 5.56
CA PHE A 94 -1.53 6.05 6.85
C PHE A 94 -0.49 7.15 7.07
N ASP A 95 0.18 7.13 8.22
CA ASP A 95 1.24 8.07 8.51
C ASP A 95 2.41 7.88 7.54
N LYS A 96 3.21 8.91 7.37
CA LYS A 96 4.37 8.89 6.46
C LYS A 96 5.40 7.89 6.94
N VAL A 97 6.07 7.26 6.00
CA VAL A 97 7.07 6.22 6.28
C VAL A 97 8.35 6.45 5.49
N ASN A 98 9.38 5.70 5.85
CA ASN A 98 10.60 5.55 5.06
C ASN A 98 10.64 4.13 4.50
N ALA A 99 10.69 4.03 3.17
CA ALA A 99 10.66 2.74 2.48
C ALA A 99 12.03 2.34 1.94
N LYS A 100 13.04 3.18 2.17
CA LYS A 100 14.39 3.01 1.63
C LYS A 100 15.40 3.52 2.65
N GLY A 101 16.56 2.86 2.70
CA GLY A 101 17.64 3.25 3.60
C GLY A 101 17.31 2.89 5.04
N ASP A 102 17.09 3.91 5.87
CA ASP A 102 16.72 3.72 7.27
C ASP A 102 15.21 3.55 7.36
N THR A 103 14.74 2.36 7.00
CA THR A 103 13.32 2.09 6.81
C THR A 103 12.53 2.09 8.11
N THR A 104 11.24 2.43 7.99
CA THR A 104 10.27 2.24 9.07
C THR A 104 9.27 1.17 8.64
N GLU A 105 8.59 0.56 9.62
CA GLU A 105 7.56 -0.41 9.29
C GLU A 105 6.40 0.28 8.56
N PRO A 106 5.74 -0.39 7.64
CA PRO A 106 5.84 -1.83 7.36
C PRO A 106 6.99 -2.21 6.42
N TYR A 107 7.76 -1.27 5.94
CA TYR A 107 8.73 -1.53 4.89
C TYR A 107 9.97 -2.27 5.37
N THR A 108 10.34 -2.14 6.63
CA THR A 108 11.44 -2.94 7.17
C THR A 108 11.15 -4.43 6.96
N THR A 109 9.92 -4.85 7.20
CA THR A 109 9.51 -6.25 7.01
C THR A 109 9.19 -6.56 5.56
N LEU A 110 8.42 -5.70 4.88
CA LEU A 110 8.00 -5.95 3.49
C LEU A 110 9.19 -6.08 2.55
N ASN A 111 10.24 -5.31 2.76
CA ASN A 111 11.40 -5.30 1.87
C ASN A 111 12.18 -6.61 1.91
N LYS A 112 11.88 -7.50 2.83
CA LYS A 112 12.44 -8.87 2.85
C LYS A 112 11.80 -9.77 1.79
N THR A 113 10.70 -9.35 1.18
CA THR A 113 10.01 -10.10 0.13
C THR A 113 10.87 -10.14 -1.13
N GLU A 114 11.00 -11.32 -1.72
CA GLU A 114 11.77 -11.49 -2.96
C GLU A 114 11.12 -10.77 -4.14
N PRO A 115 11.91 -10.12 -4.99
CA PRO A 115 13.36 -9.89 -4.85
C PRO A 115 13.63 -8.90 -3.72
N SER A 116 14.36 -9.35 -2.69
CA SER A 116 14.54 -8.58 -1.48
C SER A 116 15.39 -7.33 -1.72
N GLY A 117 15.12 -6.31 -0.93
CA GLY A 117 15.80 -5.02 -1.01
C GLY A 117 14.81 -3.89 -0.84
N ASP A 118 15.35 -2.67 -0.80
CA ASP A 118 14.53 -1.49 -0.63
C ASP A 118 13.57 -1.30 -1.79
N VAL A 119 12.44 -0.64 -1.51
CA VAL A 119 11.56 -0.11 -2.54
C VAL A 119 12.39 0.80 -3.44
N GLU A 120 12.15 0.72 -4.76
CA GLU A 120 12.99 1.44 -5.73
C GLU A 120 12.40 2.77 -6.18
N TRP A 121 11.08 2.92 -6.09
CA TRP A 121 10.43 4.18 -6.48
C TRP A 121 9.02 4.27 -5.89
N ASN A 122 8.38 5.41 -6.08
CA ASN A 122 7.00 5.64 -5.64
C ASN A 122 6.04 4.65 -6.33
N PHE A 123 4.98 4.28 -5.63
CA PHE A 123 3.91 3.39 -6.13
C PHE A 123 4.37 1.95 -6.42
N GLU A 124 5.36 1.48 -5.70
CA GLU A 124 5.64 0.04 -5.64
C GLU A 124 4.58 -0.61 -4.75
N LYS A 125 4.18 -1.84 -5.03
CA LYS A 125 3.04 -2.48 -4.37
C LYS A 125 3.41 -3.83 -3.82
N PHE A 126 2.83 -4.14 -2.66
CA PHE A 126 2.92 -5.47 -2.06
C PHE A 126 1.51 -5.99 -1.86
N LEU A 127 1.28 -7.24 -2.27
CA LEU A 127 0.00 -7.91 -2.10
C LEU A 127 0.11 -8.88 -0.93
N VAL A 128 -0.79 -8.75 0.04
CA VAL A 128 -0.81 -9.59 1.25
C VAL A 128 -2.10 -10.38 1.27
N GLY A 129 -2.00 -11.69 1.51
CA GLY A 129 -3.15 -12.57 1.55
C GLY A 129 -3.95 -12.46 2.85
N LYS A 130 -5.07 -13.17 2.89
CA LYS A 130 -5.96 -13.19 4.06
C LYS A 130 -5.29 -13.75 5.31
N ASP A 131 -4.24 -14.54 5.12
CA ASP A 131 -3.44 -15.14 6.20
C ASP A 131 -2.29 -14.25 6.67
N SER A 132 -2.25 -12.99 6.23
CA SER A 132 -1.21 -12.01 6.56
C SER A 132 0.16 -12.37 6.00
N LYS A 133 0.20 -13.17 4.94
CA LYS A 133 1.47 -13.52 4.26
C LYS A 133 1.57 -12.80 2.93
N VAL A 134 2.76 -12.31 2.61
CA VAL A 134 2.98 -11.58 1.36
C VAL A 134 2.89 -12.56 0.20
N ILE A 135 2.06 -12.25 -0.78
CA ILE A 135 1.83 -13.07 -1.97
C ILE A 135 2.75 -12.63 -3.12
N ALA A 136 2.90 -11.32 -3.30
CA ALA A 136 3.59 -10.77 -4.46
C ALA A 136 4.08 -9.36 -4.20
N ARG A 137 5.05 -8.93 -5.01
CA ARG A 137 5.64 -7.61 -5.00
C ARG A 137 5.68 -7.11 -6.44
N PHE A 138 5.18 -5.89 -6.68
CA PHE A 138 5.06 -5.31 -8.02
C PHE A 138 5.77 -3.98 -8.10
N LYS A 139 6.53 -3.77 -9.17
CA LYS A 139 7.22 -2.51 -9.42
C LYS A 139 6.25 -1.37 -9.68
N SER A 140 6.76 -0.15 -9.55
CA SER A 140 5.97 1.09 -9.66
C SER A 140 5.13 1.17 -10.94
N GLY A 141 5.69 0.74 -12.07
CA GLY A 141 5.01 0.86 -13.35
C GLY A 141 3.87 -0.13 -13.56
N VAL A 142 3.72 -1.15 -12.70
CA VAL A 142 2.62 -2.11 -12.84
C VAL A 142 1.34 -1.44 -12.33
N LYS A 143 0.37 -1.30 -13.21
CA LYS A 143 -0.87 -0.59 -12.86
C LYS A 143 -1.74 -1.44 -11.94
N PRO A 144 -2.38 -0.81 -10.95
CA PRO A 144 -3.19 -1.56 -9.98
C PRO A 144 -4.26 -2.45 -10.60
N VAL A 145 -4.92 -1.99 -11.66
CA VAL A 145 -5.98 -2.78 -12.32
C VAL A 145 -5.47 -4.09 -12.89
N SER A 146 -4.16 -4.21 -13.12
CA SER A 146 -3.58 -5.43 -13.70
C SER A 146 -3.67 -6.63 -12.77
N TYR A 147 -3.92 -6.42 -11.47
CA TYR A 147 -3.95 -7.53 -10.52
C TYR A 147 -5.34 -8.01 -10.18
N THR A 148 -6.37 -7.57 -10.82
CA THR A 148 -7.74 -7.96 -10.41
C THR A 148 -7.93 -9.47 -10.40
N HIS A 149 -7.26 -10.18 -11.28
CA HIS A 149 -7.29 -11.65 -11.28
C HIS A 149 -6.53 -12.24 -10.11
N LEU A 150 -5.54 -11.54 -9.60
CA LEU A 150 -4.63 -12.06 -8.58
C LEU A 150 -5.07 -11.67 -7.17
N THR A 151 -5.73 -10.52 -7.04
CA THR A 151 -6.04 -9.98 -5.71
C THR A 151 -7.16 -10.72 -5.03
N LEU A 152 -8.16 -11.19 -5.79
CA LEU A 152 -9.33 -11.85 -5.19
C LEU A 152 -9.43 -13.23 -5.78
N PRO A 153 -9.08 -14.19 -4.99
CA PRO A 153 -9.28 -15.55 -5.40
C PRO A 153 -10.75 -15.79 -5.52
N THR A 154 -11.38 -15.65 -6.21
CA THR A 154 -12.63 -15.78 -6.38
C THR A 154 -13.38 -16.77 -6.40
N LYS A 155 -13.10 -16.93 -6.46
CA LYS A 155 -13.54 -17.57 -6.46
C LYS A 155 -13.52 -18.44 -5.78
N CYS A 156 -13.41 -18.56 -5.71
CA CYS A 156 -13.36 -19.24 -5.15
C CYS A 156 -13.13 -19.68 -4.68
N SER A 157 -12.93 -19.73 -4.85
CA SER A 157 -12.66 -20.14 -4.37
C SER A 157 -12.62 -20.27 -3.92
N VAL A 158 -12.76 -20.37 -4.15
CA VAL A 158 -12.80 -20.66 -3.73
C VAL A 158 -12.99 -20.76 -3.41
#